data_209dc0ae979e0930f07cc26283975f6c
#
_entry.id   209dc0ae979e0930f07cc26283975f6c
#
_cell.length_a   1.000
_cell.length_b   1.000
_cell.length_c   1.000
_cell.angle_alpha   90.00
_cell.angle_beta   90.00
_cell.angle_gamma   90.00
#
_symmetry.space_group_name_H-M   'P 1'
#
loop_
_entity.id
_entity.type
_entity.pdbx_description
1 polymer ?
#
loop_
_entity_poly.entity_id
_entity_poly.type
_entity_poly.pdbx_seq_one_letter_code
_entity_poly.pdbx_strand_id
1 'polypeptide(L)'
;MSKNGGIILAENSHFNTTGQESHGVYTAGDVTLTGSTVNAQATKAAVIKNNDTLSLENSILEGNETNSVPYNIVLYSDESAIGTMGTQQFNAKDSTLISHKGGMFYITSTHGRVTLENTTIQQDASLPVFTVTGNDGSFGWGDPGSNGGHMQLVLVKQELTGNILVDSISDVNMNITDGSTWNGAIHIVPNAQNGAAYHTNADIFIAAGSTWNLTEDSEVTTVTNLGTINYNGHTIKLADGTEMKA
;
A
#
# COMPACT_ATOMS: atom_id res chain seq x y z
N MET A 1 11.53 -9.66 -15.73
CA MET A 1 12.13 -8.39 -15.28
C MET A 1 12.03 -7.39 -16.41
N SER A 2 11.32 -6.27 -16.21
CA SER A 2 11.36 -5.13 -17.12
C SER A 2 12.46 -4.17 -16.65
N LYS A 3 13.20 -3.54 -17.56
CA LYS A 3 14.24 -2.56 -17.27
C LYS A 3 14.21 -1.40 -18.25
N ASN A 4 14.54 -0.20 -17.79
CA ASN A 4 14.72 1.00 -18.61
C ASN A 4 13.49 1.36 -19.48
N GLY A 5 12.30 1.32 -18.90
CA GLY A 5 11.05 1.67 -19.59
C GLY A 5 10.55 0.58 -20.55
N GLY A 6 11.03 -0.67 -20.41
CA GLY A 6 10.50 -1.80 -21.17
C GLY A 6 9.06 -2.16 -20.75
N ILE A 7 8.29 -2.76 -21.66
CA ILE A 7 6.92 -3.22 -21.41
C ILE A 7 6.90 -4.74 -21.45
N ILE A 8 6.27 -5.35 -20.44
CA ILE A 8 5.97 -6.79 -20.39
C ILE A 8 4.46 -6.95 -20.34
N LEU A 9 3.91 -7.68 -21.29
CA LEU A 9 2.52 -8.12 -21.30
C LEU A 9 2.51 -9.64 -21.17
N ALA A 10 1.86 -10.18 -20.15
CA ALA A 10 1.72 -11.62 -19.98
C ALA A 10 0.24 -11.97 -19.78
N GLU A 11 -0.22 -12.92 -20.56
CA GLU A 11 -1.60 -13.39 -20.53
C GLU A 11 -1.63 -14.89 -20.23
N ASN A 12 -2.57 -15.33 -19.40
CA ASN A 12 -2.83 -16.73 -19.07
C ASN A 12 -1.54 -17.51 -18.73
N SER A 13 -0.65 -16.87 -17.98
CA SER A 13 0.70 -17.37 -17.71
C SER A 13 0.89 -17.74 -16.24
N HIS A 14 1.81 -18.68 -15.96
CA HIS A 14 2.18 -19.09 -14.61
C HIS A 14 3.66 -18.86 -14.38
N PHE A 15 3.97 -18.10 -13.32
CA PHE A 15 5.33 -17.78 -12.90
C PHE A 15 5.56 -18.32 -11.49
N ASN A 16 6.56 -19.16 -11.31
CA ASN A 16 6.99 -19.65 -10.03
C ASN A 16 8.44 -19.25 -9.75
N THR A 17 8.71 -18.69 -8.59
CA THR A 17 10.05 -18.42 -8.11
C THR A 17 10.28 -19.11 -6.77
N THR A 18 11.45 -19.72 -6.57
CA THR A 18 11.78 -20.51 -5.38
C THR A 18 12.99 -19.97 -4.59
N GLY A 19 13.76 -19.08 -5.19
CA GLY A 19 14.94 -18.48 -4.55
C GLY A 19 14.57 -17.31 -3.63
N GLN A 20 15.32 -17.13 -2.54
CA GLN A 20 15.09 -16.08 -1.53
C GLN A 20 15.12 -14.66 -2.08
N GLU A 21 15.89 -14.39 -3.14
CA GLU A 21 15.97 -13.07 -3.80
C GLU A 21 15.33 -13.09 -5.18
N SER A 22 14.56 -14.15 -5.50
CA SER A 22 13.90 -14.31 -6.81
C SER A 22 12.47 -13.82 -6.72
N HIS A 23 12.27 -12.50 -6.67
CA HIS A 23 10.93 -11.89 -6.59
C HIS A 23 10.04 -12.36 -7.73
N GLY A 24 8.73 -12.50 -7.46
CA GLY A 24 7.75 -12.90 -8.45
C GLY A 24 7.71 -11.93 -9.63
N VAL A 25 7.58 -10.65 -9.34
CA VAL A 25 7.70 -9.55 -10.32
C VAL A 25 8.70 -8.53 -9.80
N TYR A 26 9.65 -8.14 -10.63
CA TYR A 26 10.53 -7.00 -10.37
C TYR A 26 10.44 -6.05 -11.55
N THR A 27 9.94 -4.84 -11.31
CA THR A 27 9.75 -3.86 -12.38
C THR A 27 10.83 -2.78 -12.34
N ALA A 28 11.32 -2.44 -13.51
CA ALA A 28 11.97 -1.19 -13.89
C ALA A 28 11.47 -0.83 -15.29
N GLY A 29 10.15 -0.77 -15.45
CA GLY A 29 9.34 -0.59 -16.64
C GLY A 29 7.95 -1.18 -16.40
N ASP A 30 7.01 -1.00 -17.30
CA ASP A 30 5.63 -1.41 -17.13
C ASP A 30 5.43 -2.92 -17.27
N VAL A 31 4.66 -3.52 -16.37
CA VAL A 31 4.25 -4.93 -16.41
C VAL A 31 2.75 -5.03 -16.27
N THR A 32 2.12 -5.73 -17.20
CA THR A 32 0.70 -6.07 -17.15
C THR A 32 0.53 -7.58 -17.17
N LEU A 33 -0.23 -8.10 -16.21
CA LEU A 33 -0.58 -9.51 -16.10
C LEU A 33 -2.10 -9.66 -16.22
N THR A 34 -2.56 -10.44 -17.17
CA THR A 34 -3.98 -10.73 -17.37
C THR A 34 -4.21 -12.25 -17.28
N GLY A 35 -5.18 -12.68 -16.45
CA GLY A 35 -5.50 -14.09 -16.28
C GLY A 35 -4.32 -14.94 -15.79
N SER A 36 -3.36 -14.33 -15.11
CA SER A 36 -2.06 -14.94 -14.82
C SER A 36 -1.86 -15.19 -13.32
N THR A 37 -0.96 -16.12 -13.00
CA THR A 37 -0.59 -16.43 -11.61
C THR A 37 0.91 -16.21 -11.43
N VAL A 38 1.26 -15.51 -10.36
CA VAL A 38 2.63 -15.36 -9.87
C VAL A 38 2.71 -15.94 -8.47
N ASN A 39 3.62 -16.86 -8.23
CA ASN A 39 3.87 -17.47 -6.94
C ASN A 39 5.35 -17.34 -6.56
N ALA A 40 5.64 -16.45 -5.62
CA ALA A 40 6.96 -16.26 -5.06
C ALA A 40 7.08 -17.01 -3.73
N GLN A 41 7.61 -18.25 -3.78
CA GLN A 41 7.56 -19.21 -2.67
C GLN A 41 8.47 -18.87 -1.48
N ALA A 42 9.48 -18.01 -1.66
CA ALA A 42 10.46 -17.69 -0.62
C ALA A 42 10.86 -16.22 -0.60
N THR A 43 10.04 -15.33 -1.16
CA THR A 43 10.36 -13.92 -1.29
C THR A 43 9.11 -13.07 -1.62
N LYS A 44 9.32 -11.80 -1.97
CA LYS A 44 8.28 -10.84 -2.34
C LYS A 44 7.53 -11.26 -3.61
N ALA A 45 6.21 -11.07 -3.58
CA ALA A 45 5.38 -11.21 -4.76
C ALA A 45 5.74 -10.17 -5.83
N ALA A 46 5.93 -8.91 -5.42
CA ALA A 46 6.29 -7.83 -6.33
C ALA A 46 7.20 -6.77 -5.69
N VAL A 47 8.10 -6.24 -6.51
CA VAL A 47 8.88 -5.04 -6.22
C VAL A 47 8.71 -4.07 -7.39
N ILE A 48 8.22 -2.86 -7.10
CA ILE A 48 7.94 -1.83 -8.09
C ILE A 48 8.84 -0.63 -7.81
N LYS A 49 9.62 -0.21 -8.81
CA LYS A 49 10.69 0.75 -8.65
C LYS A 49 10.70 1.78 -9.77
N ASN A 50 11.09 3.02 -9.47
CA ASN A 50 11.48 4.04 -10.44
C ASN A 50 10.45 4.40 -11.54
N ASN A 51 9.31 4.96 -11.17
CA ASN A 51 8.24 5.41 -12.08
C ASN A 51 7.52 4.30 -12.87
N ASP A 52 7.56 3.07 -12.36
CA ASP A 52 7.04 1.94 -13.09
C ASP A 52 5.65 1.55 -12.63
N THR A 53 4.96 0.78 -13.48
CA THR A 53 3.61 0.30 -13.22
C THR A 53 3.58 -1.23 -13.21
N LEU A 54 2.93 -1.79 -12.18
CA LEU A 54 2.44 -3.17 -12.21
C LEU A 54 0.92 -3.16 -12.25
N SER A 55 0.33 -3.74 -13.28
CA SER A 55 -1.11 -3.89 -13.44
C SER A 55 -1.51 -5.35 -13.48
N LEU A 56 -2.52 -5.71 -12.69
CA LEU A 56 -3.11 -7.04 -12.60
C LEU A 56 -4.57 -6.97 -13.04
N GLU A 57 -4.99 -7.88 -13.89
CA GLU A 57 -6.39 -8.09 -14.24
C GLU A 57 -6.71 -9.59 -14.21
N ASN A 58 -7.75 -9.99 -13.46
CA ASN A 58 -8.14 -11.40 -13.30
C ASN A 58 -6.94 -12.32 -12.93
N SER A 59 -6.04 -11.83 -12.08
CA SER A 59 -4.75 -12.48 -11.81
C SER A 59 -4.55 -12.78 -10.33
N ILE A 60 -3.63 -13.70 -10.02
CA ILE A 60 -3.25 -14.04 -8.66
C ILE A 60 -1.78 -13.67 -8.47
N LEU A 61 -1.50 -12.96 -7.38
CA LEU A 61 -0.16 -12.56 -6.98
C LEU A 61 0.11 -13.03 -5.56
N GLU A 62 1.01 -14.00 -5.40
CA GLU A 62 1.33 -14.64 -4.13
C GLU A 62 2.78 -14.39 -3.73
N GLY A 63 2.99 -14.09 -2.43
CA GLY A 63 4.31 -13.93 -1.85
C GLY A 63 4.43 -14.60 -0.48
N ASN A 64 5.67 -14.92 -0.11
CA ASN A 64 6.03 -15.57 1.15
C ASN A 64 7.30 -14.96 1.73
N GLU A 65 7.30 -13.64 1.96
CA GLU A 65 8.48 -12.91 2.39
C GLU A 65 8.70 -13.00 3.91
N THR A 66 9.88 -13.42 4.31
CA THR A 66 10.27 -13.57 5.72
C THR A 66 11.59 -12.87 6.06
N ASN A 67 12.19 -12.19 5.09
CA ASN A 67 13.48 -11.50 5.27
C ASN A 67 13.33 -10.17 6.03
N SER A 68 14.37 -9.35 6.05
CA SER A 68 14.44 -8.09 6.80
C SER A 68 13.37 -7.05 6.41
N VAL A 69 12.81 -7.15 5.20
CA VAL A 69 11.65 -6.35 4.75
C VAL A 69 10.47 -7.29 4.55
N PRO A 70 9.72 -7.62 5.62
CA PRO A 70 8.72 -8.70 5.59
C PRO A 70 7.40 -8.22 4.95
N TYR A 71 7.46 -7.71 3.73
CA TYR A 71 6.30 -7.28 2.93
C TYR A 71 6.34 -7.91 1.55
N ASN A 72 5.18 -8.24 1.02
CA ASN A 72 5.06 -8.98 -0.23
C ASN A 72 4.97 -8.10 -1.47
N ILE A 73 4.45 -6.88 -1.36
CA ILE A 73 4.42 -5.89 -2.45
C ILE A 73 5.13 -4.63 -1.94
N VAL A 74 6.25 -4.27 -2.55
CA VAL A 74 7.06 -3.13 -2.15
C VAL A 74 7.14 -2.10 -3.27
N LEU A 75 6.77 -0.86 -2.94
CA LEU A 75 6.92 0.30 -3.81
C LEU A 75 8.02 1.19 -3.20
N TYR A 76 9.10 1.42 -3.94
CA TYR A 76 10.18 2.27 -3.47
C TYR A 76 10.95 2.95 -4.61
N SER A 77 11.71 3.99 -4.27
CA SER A 77 12.69 4.62 -5.14
C SER A 77 14.08 4.55 -4.49
N ASP A 78 15.13 4.47 -5.29
CA ASP A 78 16.50 4.62 -4.79
C ASP A 78 16.81 6.08 -4.39
N GLU A 79 16.02 7.02 -4.90
CA GLU A 79 16.10 8.43 -4.58
C GLU A 79 15.36 8.73 -3.28
N SER A 80 15.97 9.46 -2.37
CA SER A 80 15.39 9.81 -1.08
C SER A 80 14.84 11.23 -1.00
N ALA A 81 15.28 12.13 -1.88
CA ALA A 81 14.78 13.50 -1.87
C ALA A 81 13.37 13.57 -2.48
N ILE A 82 12.40 14.14 -1.75
CA ILE A 82 10.97 14.22 -2.15
C ILE A 82 10.79 14.76 -3.58
N GLY A 83 11.63 15.69 -4.05
CA GLY A 83 11.55 16.25 -5.41
C GLY A 83 12.09 15.35 -6.52
N THR A 84 12.75 14.24 -6.20
CA THR A 84 13.36 13.30 -7.15
C THR A 84 12.74 11.89 -7.06
N MET A 85 11.93 11.63 -6.04
CA MET A 85 11.19 10.38 -5.92
C MET A 85 10.29 10.18 -7.13
N GLY A 86 10.37 8.99 -7.73
CA GLY A 86 9.47 8.59 -8.78
C GLY A 86 8.05 8.29 -8.28
N THR A 87 7.11 8.09 -9.21
CA THR A 87 5.76 7.61 -8.89
C THR A 87 5.61 6.18 -9.33
N GLN A 88 5.62 5.25 -8.39
CA GLN A 88 5.34 3.83 -8.64
C GLN A 88 3.84 3.60 -8.60
N GLN A 89 3.35 2.76 -9.52
CA GLN A 89 1.94 2.46 -9.60
C GLN A 89 1.68 0.96 -9.47
N PHE A 90 0.71 0.62 -8.63
CA PHE A 90 0.16 -0.72 -8.52
C PHE A 90 -1.35 -0.67 -8.77
N ASN A 91 -1.82 -1.39 -9.77
CA ASN A 91 -3.23 -1.50 -10.08
C ASN A 91 -3.65 -2.95 -10.03
N ALA A 92 -4.70 -3.28 -9.30
CA ALA A 92 -5.28 -4.61 -9.30
C ALA A 92 -6.80 -4.53 -9.50
N LYS A 93 -7.27 -5.29 -10.48
CA LYS A 93 -8.68 -5.41 -10.81
C LYS A 93 -9.07 -6.87 -10.91
N ASP A 94 -10.21 -7.22 -10.28
CA ASP A 94 -10.77 -8.59 -10.29
C ASP A 94 -9.72 -9.66 -9.95
N SER A 95 -8.79 -9.34 -9.04
CA SER A 95 -7.58 -10.10 -8.78
C SER A 95 -7.50 -10.58 -7.33
N THR A 96 -6.54 -11.44 -7.03
CA THR A 96 -6.29 -11.93 -5.68
C THR A 96 -4.83 -11.70 -5.29
N LEU A 97 -4.61 -11.07 -4.14
CA LEU A 97 -3.31 -10.84 -3.54
C LEU A 97 -3.16 -11.70 -2.30
N ILE A 98 -2.12 -12.52 -2.21
CA ILE A 98 -1.90 -13.44 -1.10
C ILE A 98 -0.52 -13.20 -0.48
N SER A 99 -0.53 -12.90 0.82
CA SER A 99 0.67 -12.89 1.65
C SER A 99 0.64 -14.11 2.58
N HIS A 100 1.46 -15.11 2.30
CA HIS A 100 1.58 -16.28 3.17
C HIS A 100 2.32 -15.95 4.47
N LYS A 101 3.28 -15.02 4.40
CA LYS A 101 3.99 -14.46 5.55
C LYS A 101 4.38 -13.01 5.28
N GLY A 102 4.45 -12.21 6.34
CA GLY A 102 4.71 -10.78 6.26
C GLY A 102 3.47 -9.95 5.88
N GLY A 103 3.61 -8.63 5.87
CA GLY A 103 2.56 -7.70 5.48
C GLY A 103 2.33 -7.68 3.97
N MET A 104 1.22 -7.08 3.55
CA MET A 104 0.91 -7.01 2.12
C MET A 104 1.70 -5.90 1.43
N PHE A 105 1.47 -4.64 1.79
CA PHE A 105 2.06 -3.50 1.10
C PHE A 105 3.06 -2.73 1.96
N TYR A 106 4.19 -2.36 1.36
CA TYR A 106 5.14 -1.40 1.91
C TYR A 106 5.44 -0.31 0.90
N ILE A 107 5.14 0.93 1.28
CA ILE A 107 5.40 2.12 0.49
C ILE A 107 6.41 2.97 1.25
N THR A 108 7.58 3.20 0.68
CA THR A 108 8.71 3.84 1.35
C THR A 108 9.62 4.54 0.35
N SER A 109 10.15 5.70 0.71
CA SER A 109 11.05 6.48 -0.16
C SER A 109 10.45 6.74 -1.55
N THR A 110 9.14 7.00 -1.66
CA THR A 110 8.48 7.11 -2.97
C THR A 110 7.12 7.79 -2.91
N HIS A 111 6.64 8.24 -4.09
CA HIS A 111 5.23 8.51 -4.33
C HIS A 111 4.57 7.25 -4.90
N GLY A 112 3.84 6.51 -4.05
CA GLY A 112 3.15 5.30 -4.43
C GLY A 112 1.69 5.57 -4.78
N ARG A 113 1.22 5.11 -5.93
CA ARG A 113 -0.20 5.09 -6.27
C ARG A 113 -0.70 3.66 -6.30
N VAL A 114 -1.70 3.35 -5.47
CA VAL A 114 -2.33 2.04 -5.42
C VAL A 114 -3.81 2.17 -5.78
N THR A 115 -4.26 1.40 -6.76
CA THR A 115 -5.67 1.29 -7.12
C THR A 115 -6.12 -0.16 -6.96
N LEU A 116 -7.17 -0.36 -6.17
CA LEU A 116 -7.78 -1.67 -5.97
C LEU A 116 -9.24 -1.63 -6.45
N GLU A 117 -9.57 -2.47 -7.41
CA GLU A 117 -10.94 -2.65 -7.91
C GLU A 117 -11.33 -4.13 -7.75
N ASN A 118 -12.37 -4.41 -6.95
CA ASN A 118 -12.90 -5.77 -6.75
C ASN A 118 -11.80 -6.84 -6.52
N THR A 119 -10.80 -6.50 -5.70
CA THR A 119 -9.61 -7.32 -5.48
C THR A 119 -9.65 -7.95 -4.09
N THR A 120 -9.46 -9.27 -4.00
CA THR A 120 -9.37 -10.01 -2.75
C THR A 120 -7.97 -9.91 -2.16
N ILE A 121 -7.85 -9.56 -0.88
CA ILE A 121 -6.59 -9.54 -0.15
C ILE A 121 -6.62 -10.59 0.96
N GLN A 122 -5.60 -11.45 0.99
CA GLN A 122 -5.43 -12.50 2.01
C GLN A 122 -4.07 -12.32 2.67
N GLN A 123 -4.07 -12.02 3.97
CA GLN A 123 -2.86 -11.90 4.80
C GLN A 123 -3.19 -12.20 6.26
N ASP A 124 -2.19 -12.25 7.11
CA ASP A 124 -2.37 -12.25 8.56
C ASP A 124 -3.10 -10.97 9.00
N ALA A 125 -4.29 -11.13 9.58
CA ALA A 125 -5.15 -10.03 9.99
C ALA A 125 -4.55 -9.17 11.14
N SER A 126 -3.52 -9.66 11.82
CA SER A 126 -2.80 -8.89 12.85
C SER A 126 -1.82 -7.86 12.27
N LEU A 127 -1.53 -7.93 10.98
CA LEU A 127 -0.61 -7.02 10.30
C LEU A 127 -1.37 -5.91 9.55
N PRO A 128 -0.84 -4.68 9.49
CA PRO A 128 -1.39 -3.65 8.63
C PRO A 128 -1.43 -4.12 7.16
N VAL A 129 -2.50 -3.78 6.45
CA VAL A 129 -2.58 -4.06 5.01
C VAL A 129 -1.67 -3.11 4.22
N PHE A 130 -1.54 -1.87 4.68
CA PHE A 130 -0.57 -0.91 4.17
C PHE A 130 0.33 -0.41 5.29
N THR A 131 1.63 -0.45 5.04
CA THR A 131 2.65 0.23 5.84
C THR A 131 3.28 1.31 4.98
N VAL A 132 3.11 2.56 5.37
CA VAL A 132 3.56 3.74 4.63
C VAL A 132 4.53 4.50 5.53
N THR A 133 5.80 4.15 5.46
CA THR A 133 6.80 4.65 6.41
C THR A 133 8.15 4.88 5.73
N GLY A 134 8.98 5.71 6.33
CA GLY A 134 10.40 5.70 6.03
C GLY A 134 11.06 4.38 6.44
N ASN A 135 12.30 4.21 6.06
CA ASN A 135 13.15 3.10 6.46
C ASN A 135 14.42 3.59 7.16
N ASP A 136 15.12 2.68 7.82
CA ASP A 136 16.34 2.97 8.59
C ASP A 136 17.63 2.92 7.76
N GLY A 137 17.53 2.87 6.44
CA GLY A 137 18.68 2.74 5.53
C GLY A 137 19.31 1.35 5.49
N SER A 138 18.85 0.40 6.31
CA SER A 138 19.41 -0.97 6.35
C SER A 138 19.25 -1.74 5.04
N PHE A 139 18.35 -1.30 4.18
CA PHE A 139 18.11 -1.87 2.85
C PHE A 139 19.12 -1.38 1.80
N GLY A 140 20.01 -0.45 2.16
CA GLY A 140 21.01 0.13 1.27
C GLY A 140 20.48 1.22 0.34
N TRP A 141 19.27 1.74 0.61
CA TRP A 141 18.63 2.84 -0.13
C TRP A 141 17.75 3.70 0.79
N GLY A 142 17.55 4.96 0.39
CA GLY A 142 16.83 5.95 1.17
C GLY A 142 17.65 6.57 2.30
N ASP A 143 17.45 7.85 2.58
CA ASP A 143 18.10 8.57 3.69
C ASP A 143 17.21 8.52 4.93
N PRO A 144 17.62 7.87 6.02
CA PRO A 144 16.81 7.75 7.22
C PRO A 144 16.31 9.10 7.74
N GLY A 145 15.02 9.19 8.07
CA GLY A 145 14.40 10.43 8.53
C GLY A 145 13.94 11.40 7.43
N SER A 146 14.21 11.10 6.15
CA SER A 146 13.74 11.89 4.98
C SER A 146 13.26 11.01 3.81
N ASN A 147 13.11 9.72 4.03
CA ASN A 147 12.71 8.71 3.04
C ASN A 147 11.29 8.18 3.26
N GLY A 148 10.36 9.05 3.63
CA GLY A 148 8.96 8.71 3.81
C GLY A 148 8.30 8.12 2.56
N GLY A 149 7.21 7.42 2.75
CA GLY A 149 6.29 7.00 1.70
C GLY A 149 5.16 8.01 1.53
N HIS A 150 4.80 8.33 0.29
CA HIS A 150 3.67 9.22 -0.01
C HIS A 150 2.64 8.42 -0.83
N MET A 151 1.58 7.91 -0.18
CA MET A 151 0.63 7.00 -0.81
C MET A 151 -0.64 7.71 -1.26
N GLN A 152 -1.01 7.54 -2.53
CA GLN A 152 -2.37 7.73 -3.00
C GLN A 152 -3.05 6.37 -3.13
N LEU A 153 -4.09 6.12 -2.33
CA LEU A 153 -4.89 4.89 -2.37
C LEU A 153 -6.28 5.18 -2.94
N VAL A 154 -6.67 4.43 -3.95
CA VAL A 154 -8.01 4.52 -4.55
C VAL A 154 -8.69 3.16 -4.47
N LEU A 155 -9.84 3.12 -3.81
CA LEU A 155 -10.72 1.96 -3.75
C LEU A 155 -11.91 2.16 -4.69
N VAL A 156 -12.14 1.20 -5.59
CA VAL A 156 -13.23 1.21 -6.58
C VAL A 156 -14.00 -0.10 -6.46
N LYS A 157 -15.26 -0.07 -6.04
CA LYS A 157 -16.05 -1.30 -5.82
C LYS A 157 -15.30 -2.33 -4.98
N GLN A 158 -14.52 -1.86 -4.01
CA GLN A 158 -13.57 -2.65 -3.23
C GLN A 158 -14.08 -2.87 -1.81
N GLU A 159 -14.00 -4.10 -1.34
CA GLU A 159 -14.02 -4.40 0.08
C GLU A 159 -12.57 -4.53 0.56
N LEU A 160 -12.13 -3.60 1.40
CA LEU A 160 -10.81 -3.62 2.02
C LEU A 160 -10.95 -3.89 3.51
N THR A 161 -10.24 -4.90 4.01
CA THR A 161 -10.14 -5.18 5.45
C THR A 161 -8.67 -5.10 5.89
N GLY A 162 -8.42 -4.36 6.98
CA GLY A 162 -7.11 -4.19 7.59
C GLY A 162 -6.75 -2.73 7.83
N ASN A 163 -5.81 -2.53 8.75
CA ASN A 163 -5.36 -1.22 9.18
C ASN A 163 -4.28 -0.65 8.26
N ILE A 164 -4.12 0.66 8.30
CA ILE A 164 -3.06 1.40 7.62
C ILE A 164 -2.14 1.99 8.69
N LEU A 165 -0.84 1.75 8.58
CA LEU A 165 0.19 2.33 9.44
C LEU A 165 0.95 3.40 8.66
N VAL A 166 1.03 4.61 9.21
CA VAL A 166 1.74 5.76 8.62
C VAL A 166 2.72 6.33 9.63
N ASP A 167 3.94 6.66 9.23
CA ASP A 167 4.84 7.37 10.14
C ASP A 167 4.85 8.89 9.92
N SER A 168 5.53 9.61 10.82
CA SER A 168 5.51 11.08 10.87
C SER A 168 6.21 11.79 9.70
N ILE A 169 6.91 11.06 8.82
CA ILE A 169 7.56 11.59 7.61
C ILE A 169 6.89 11.12 6.32
N SER A 170 5.79 10.38 6.46
CA SER A 170 5.02 9.80 5.35
C SER A 170 3.59 10.36 5.34
N ASP A 171 2.87 10.14 4.25
CA ASP A 171 1.47 10.53 4.14
C ASP A 171 0.62 9.57 3.31
N VAL A 172 -0.69 9.64 3.54
CA VAL A 172 -1.72 8.87 2.83
C VAL A 172 -2.83 9.79 2.38
N ASN A 173 -3.16 9.75 1.10
CA ASN A 173 -4.40 10.28 0.56
C ASN A 173 -5.27 9.11 0.09
N MET A 174 -6.38 8.83 0.80
CA MET A 174 -7.23 7.68 0.52
C MET A 174 -8.59 8.12 -0.02
N ASN A 175 -8.99 7.53 -1.13
CA ASN A 175 -10.27 7.74 -1.76
C ASN A 175 -11.08 6.44 -1.75
N ILE A 176 -12.20 6.42 -1.01
CA ILE A 176 -13.13 5.28 -0.92
C ILE A 176 -14.30 5.60 -1.85
N THR A 177 -14.36 4.95 -3.02
CA THR A 177 -15.28 5.34 -4.09
C THR A 177 -16.12 4.18 -4.61
N ASP A 178 -17.12 4.51 -5.38
CA ASP A 178 -17.95 3.57 -6.17
C ASP A 178 -18.54 2.40 -5.35
N GLY A 179 -19.05 2.71 -4.15
CA GLY A 179 -19.64 1.71 -3.28
C GLY A 179 -18.64 0.85 -2.52
N SER A 180 -17.38 1.29 -2.46
CA SER A 180 -16.36 0.59 -1.69
C SER A 180 -16.63 0.62 -0.19
N THR A 181 -16.16 -0.41 0.50
CA THR A 181 -16.19 -0.51 1.96
C THR A 181 -14.78 -0.71 2.50
N TRP A 182 -14.37 0.10 3.47
CA TRP A 182 -13.15 -0.11 4.24
C TRP A 182 -13.50 -0.52 5.67
N ASN A 183 -13.00 -1.66 6.11
CA ASN A 183 -13.08 -2.17 7.48
C ASN A 183 -11.68 -2.06 8.09
N GLY A 184 -11.41 -1.00 8.83
CA GLY A 184 -10.07 -0.77 9.35
C GLY A 184 -9.92 0.55 10.10
N ALA A 185 -8.70 0.78 10.53
CA ALA A 185 -8.26 2.00 11.19
C ALA A 185 -6.95 2.52 10.58
N ILE A 186 -6.64 3.78 10.84
CA ILE A 186 -5.36 4.37 10.46
C ILE A 186 -4.62 4.83 11.72
N HIS A 187 -3.35 4.44 11.82
CA HIS A 187 -2.49 4.76 12.93
C HIS A 187 -1.29 5.58 12.45
N ILE A 188 -1.07 6.73 13.09
CA ILE A 188 0.08 7.59 12.84
C ILE A 188 1.10 7.38 13.95
N VAL A 189 2.32 7.01 13.60
CA VAL A 189 3.39 6.73 14.55
C VAL A 189 4.60 7.63 14.32
N PRO A 190 5.42 7.91 15.35
CA PRO A 190 6.69 8.61 15.17
C PRO A 190 7.63 7.84 14.25
N ASN A 191 8.30 8.55 13.31
CA ASN A 191 9.44 7.97 12.63
C ASN A 191 10.62 7.84 13.59
N ALA A 192 11.32 6.71 13.58
CA ALA A 192 12.39 6.42 14.54
C ALA A 192 13.60 7.37 14.40
N GLN A 193 13.87 7.90 13.22
CA GLN A 193 14.99 8.80 12.92
C GLN A 193 14.59 10.27 12.90
N ASN A 194 13.31 10.57 12.69
CA ASN A 194 12.77 11.93 12.67
C ASN A 194 11.35 11.92 13.26
N GLY A 195 11.27 11.94 14.57
CA GLY A 195 10.02 11.94 15.33
C GLY A 195 9.27 13.28 15.35
N ALA A 196 9.37 14.10 14.30
CA ALA A 196 8.64 15.36 14.19
C ALA A 196 7.11 15.15 14.26
N ALA A 197 6.41 16.20 14.65
CA ALA A 197 4.97 16.15 14.82
C ALA A 197 4.23 15.86 13.50
N TYR A 198 3.22 15.06 13.60
CA TYR A 198 2.36 14.60 12.51
C TYR A 198 1.11 15.45 12.45
N HIS A 199 1.04 16.36 11.53
CA HIS A 199 -0.16 17.19 11.40
C HIS A 199 -0.77 17.16 10.00
N THR A 200 -0.19 16.39 9.06
CA THR A 200 -0.62 16.38 7.66
C THR A 200 -0.41 15.01 7.00
N ASN A 201 -0.68 13.94 7.75
CA ASN A 201 -0.25 12.59 7.33
C ASN A 201 -1.35 11.75 6.70
N ALA A 202 -2.63 12.06 6.91
CA ALA A 202 -3.70 11.22 6.38
C ALA A 202 -4.95 12.03 6.01
N ASP A 203 -5.27 12.08 4.73
CA ASP A 203 -6.49 12.68 4.20
C ASP A 203 -7.42 11.59 3.65
N ILE A 204 -8.65 11.52 4.17
CA ILE A 204 -9.62 10.49 3.81
C ILE A 204 -10.82 11.13 3.11
N PHE A 205 -11.12 10.67 1.89
CA PHE A 205 -12.33 11.00 1.16
C PHE A 205 -13.24 9.78 1.04
N ILE A 206 -14.50 9.93 1.42
CA ILE A 206 -15.53 8.88 1.32
C ILE A 206 -16.61 9.39 0.39
N ALA A 207 -16.73 8.79 -0.79
CA ALA A 207 -17.73 9.13 -1.79
C ALA A 207 -19.13 8.65 -1.39
N ALA A 208 -20.16 9.24 -1.98
CA ALA A 208 -21.54 8.79 -1.80
C ALA A 208 -21.69 7.29 -2.14
N GLY A 209 -22.39 6.56 -1.28
CA GLY A 209 -22.56 5.10 -1.41
C GLY A 209 -21.41 4.26 -0.91
N SER A 210 -20.29 4.87 -0.51
CA SER A 210 -19.15 4.18 0.08
C SER A 210 -19.15 4.24 1.61
N THR A 211 -18.43 3.34 2.27
CA THR A 211 -18.49 3.17 3.73
C THR A 211 -17.10 2.99 4.34
N TRP A 212 -16.86 3.64 5.46
CA TRP A 212 -15.76 3.35 6.38
C TRP A 212 -16.32 2.77 7.68
N ASN A 213 -16.00 1.51 7.97
CA ASN A 213 -16.28 0.86 9.25
C ASN A 213 -15.03 0.89 10.11
N LEU A 214 -15.04 1.65 11.21
CA LEU A 214 -13.92 1.65 12.14
C LEU A 214 -13.84 0.31 12.86
N THR A 215 -12.61 -0.19 12.98
CA THR A 215 -12.28 -1.38 13.78
C THR A 215 -11.48 -1.04 15.02
N GLU A 216 -10.88 0.14 15.06
CA GLU A 216 -10.11 0.72 16.16
C GLU A 216 -10.21 2.25 16.11
N ASP A 217 -9.73 2.95 17.16
CA ASP A 217 -9.58 4.40 17.12
C ASP A 217 -8.59 4.81 16.02
N SER A 218 -8.89 5.89 15.34
CA SER A 218 -8.10 6.35 14.18
C SER A 218 -7.59 7.78 14.39
N GLU A 219 -6.41 8.07 13.86
CA GLU A 219 -5.87 9.42 13.76
C GLU A 219 -5.71 9.81 12.29
N VAL A 220 -6.26 10.97 11.90
CA VAL A 220 -6.21 11.48 10.52
C VAL A 220 -6.04 12.99 10.47
N THR A 221 -5.59 13.53 9.37
CA THR A 221 -5.52 14.97 9.14
C THR A 221 -6.90 15.54 8.88
N THR A 222 -7.57 15.01 7.87
CA THR A 222 -8.90 15.44 7.44
C THR A 222 -9.78 14.28 7.03
N VAL A 223 -11.09 14.45 7.17
CA VAL A 223 -12.11 13.55 6.61
C VAL A 223 -13.10 14.36 5.80
N THR A 224 -13.21 14.06 4.52
CA THR A 224 -14.30 14.56 3.67
C THR A 224 -15.29 13.42 3.45
N ASN A 225 -16.44 13.47 4.12
CA ASN A 225 -17.43 12.39 4.09
C ASN A 225 -18.69 12.79 3.31
N LEU A 226 -18.90 12.14 2.18
CA LEU A 226 -20.15 12.16 1.41
C LEU A 226 -20.90 10.81 1.46
N GLY A 227 -20.30 9.82 2.12
CA GLY A 227 -20.81 8.46 2.28
C GLY A 227 -21.25 8.16 3.70
N THR A 228 -20.79 7.02 4.24
CA THR A 228 -21.13 6.54 5.59
C THR A 228 -19.88 6.28 6.41
N ILE A 229 -19.88 6.69 7.68
CA ILE A 229 -18.90 6.26 8.68
C ILE A 229 -19.66 5.51 9.78
N ASN A 230 -19.29 4.27 9.99
CA ASN A 230 -19.76 3.46 11.12
C ASN A 230 -18.65 3.44 12.19
N TYR A 231 -18.87 4.16 13.25
CA TYR A 231 -17.86 4.33 14.31
C TYR A 231 -17.66 3.06 15.14
N ASN A 232 -18.68 2.22 15.30
CA ASN A 232 -18.61 0.94 16.04
C ASN A 232 -18.07 1.05 17.47
N GLY A 233 -18.27 2.21 18.12
CA GLY A 233 -17.76 2.51 19.46
C GLY A 233 -16.35 3.12 19.47
N HIS A 234 -15.74 3.34 18.33
CA HIS A 234 -14.44 3.98 18.16
C HIS A 234 -14.55 5.47 17.82
N THR A 235 -13.41 6.15 17.82
CA THR A 235 -13.31 7.58 17.52
C THR A 235 -12.34 7.84 16.37
N ILE A 236 -12.55 8.96 15.66
CA ILE A 236 -11.57 9.53 14.74
C ILE A 236 -11.09 10.84 15.33
N LYS A 237 -9.79 10.94 15.59
CA LYS A 237 -9.15 12.17 16.04
C LYS A 237 -8.52 12.89 14.85
N LEU A 238 -8.92 14.13 14.63
CA LEU A 238 -8.38 14.99 13.57
C LEU A 238 -7.12 15.73 14.04
N ALA A 239 -6.31 16.21 13.10
CA ALA A 239 -5.08 16.96 13.39
C ALA A 239 -5.32 18.26 14.18
N ASP A 240 -6.49 18.88 14.08
CA ASP A 240 -6.88 20.06 14.85
C ASP A 240 -7.33 19.75 16.31
N GLY A 241 -7.32 18.47 16.69
CA GLY A 241 -7.76 17.96 17.97
C GLY A 241 -9.26 17.65 18.06
N THR A 242 -10.02 17.87 16.99
CA THR A 242 -11.44 17.50 16.93
C THR A 242 -11.59 15.98 16.98
N GLU A 243 -12.55 15.50 17.77
CA GLU A 243 -12.94 14.10 17.80
C GLU A 243 -14.28 13.91 17.09
N MET A 244 -14.30 13.00 16.12
CA MET A 244 -15.51 12.52 15.45
C MET A 244 -15.91 11.17 16.07
N LYS A 245 -17.17 11.05 16.47
CA LYS A 245 -17.75 9.83 17.08
C LYS A 245 -19.25 9.79 16.85
N ALA A 246 -19.87 8.60 17.10
CA ALA A 246 -21.31 8.40 16.98
C ALA A 246 -22.11 9.28 17.97
#